data_2219a2a240781a6d4ffe12c57ee9db1a
#
_entry.id   2219a2a240781a6d4ffe12c57ee9db1a
#
_cell.length_a   1.000
_cell.length_b   1.000
_cell.length_c   1.000
_cell.angle_alpha   90.00
_cell.angle_beta   90.00
_cell.angle_gamma   90.00
#
_symmetry.space_group_name_H-M   'P 1'
#
loop_
_entity.id
_entity.type
_entity.pdbx_description
1 polymer ?
#
loop_
_entity_poly.entity_id
_entity_poly.type
_entity_poly.pdbx_seq_one_letter_code
_entity_poly.pdbx_strand_id
1 'polypeptide(L)'
;ILVYVSSWIKCHHPAIFACAILNSQPMGFYAPAQLVRDAREHGVDVRPIDVNRSGWDHGIERGVDGALAVRLGFRLIDGFRQAWVDTITGARAVGPFTSIEQLARAARLPPRALRLLADADALQSLDLGRREALWEVRRTPAGSLPLFDHAAARELGEETDARLPALDQWEEVTTDYQTTRLSLKGHPMQFLRPMFQAEGVLSCAHTN
;
A
#
# COMPACT_ATOMS: atom_id res chain seq x y z
N ILE A 1 7.69 -32.50 -13.17
CA ILE A 1 7.14 -31.56 -14.18
C ILE A 1 6.78 -30.24 -13.53
N LEU A 2 5.98 -30.19 -12.44
CA LEU A 2 5.56 -28.95 -11.78
C LEU A 2 6.74 -28.08 -11.32
N VAL A 3 7.75 -28.67 -10.67
CA VAL A 3 8.94 -27.94 -10.21
C VAL A 3 9.68 -27.30 -11.38
N TYR A 4 9.85 -28.04 -12.49
CA TYR A 4 10.49 -27.52 -13.68
C TYR A 4 9.74 -26.33 -14.27
N VAL A 5 8.42 -26.47 -14.44
CA VAL A 5 7.58 -25.38 -14.99
C VAL A 5 7.61 -24.15 -14.09
N SER A 6 7.50 -24.34 -12.79
CA SER A 6 7.55 -23.21 -11.82
C SER A 6 8.90 -22.50 -11.85
N SER A 7 10.00 -23.26 -11.89
CA SER A 7 11.35 -22.69 -11.97
C SER A 7 11.57 -21.96 -13.30
N TRP A 8 11.08 -22.52 -14.40
CA TRP A 8 11.15 -21.88 -15.71
C TRP A 8 10.39 -20.55 -15.75
N ILE A 9 9.14 -20.52 -15.22
CA ILE A 9 8.36 -19.29 -15.14
C ILE A 9 9.05 -18.26 -14.24
N LYS A 10 9.58 -18.67 -13.08
CA LYS A 10 10.34 -17.77 -12.19
C LYS A 10 11.54 -17.16 -12.92
N CYS A 11 12.27 -17.96 -13.69
CA CYS A 11 13.46 -17.50 -14.40
C CYS A 11 13.14 -16.52 -15.55
N HIS A 12 12.14 -16.83 -16.38
CA HIS A 12 11.83 -16.07 -17.59
C HIS A 12 10.77 -14.97 -17.40
N HIS A 13 9.92 -15.12 -16.38
CA HIS A 13 8.80 -14.21 -16.09
C HIS A 13 8.67 -13.94 -14.59
N PRO A 14 9.71 -13.41 -13.92
CA PRO A 14 9.75 -13.30 -12.47
C PRO A 14 8.62 -12.43 -11.90
N ALA A 15 8.21 -11.36 -12.57
CA ALA A 15 7.09 -10.52 -12.14
C ALA A 15 5.76 -11.28 -12.16
N ILE A 16 5.50 -12.04 -13.23
CA ILE A 16 4.27 -12.85 -13.35
C ILE A 16 4.25 -13.93 -12.27
N PHE A 17 5.39 -14.60 -12.07
CA PHE A 17 5.53 -15.63 -11.02
C PHE A 17 5.28 -15.06 -9.62
N ALA A 18 5.90 -13.91 -9.29
CA ALA A 18 5.72 -13.24 -8.00
C ALA A 18 4.25 -12.83 -7.79
N CYS A 19 3.61 -12.25 -8.79
CA CYS A 19 2.21 -11.86 -8.73
C CYS A 19 1.29 -13.07 -8.51
N ALA A 20 1.50 -14.17 -9.22
CA ALA A 20 0.72 -15.40 -9.10
C ALA A 20 0.83 -16.01 -7.70
N ILE A 21 2.04 -16.10 -7.15
CA ILE A 21 2.27 -16.64 -5.80
C ILE A 21 1.68 -15.73 -4.72
N LEU A 22 1.82 -14.40 -4.85
CA LEU A 22 1.21 -13.47 -3.93
C LEU A 22 -0.32 -13.58 -3.92
N ASN A 23 -0.94 -13.81 -5.08
CA ASN A 23 -2.40 -14.00 -5.18
C ASN A 23 -2.86 -15.38 -4.69
N SER A 24 -1.96 -16.36 -4.63
CA SER A 24 -2.25 -17.71 -4.12
C SER A 24 -2.16 -17.80 -2.60
N GLN A 25 -1.86 -16.70 -1.91
CA GLN A 25 -1.84 -16.68 -0.43
C GLN A 25 -3.25 -16.85 0.17
N PRO A 26 -3.39 -17.54 1.31
CA PRO A 26 -2.34 -18.04 2.21
C PRO A 26 -1.76 -19.39 1.76
N MET A 27 -0.42 -19.51 1.69
CA MET A 27 0.30 -20.74 1.30
C MET A 27 1.00 -21.44 2.48
N GLY A 28 1.03 -20.85 3.66
CA GLY A 28 1.52 -21.43 4.90
C GLY A 28 3.02 -21.30 5.18
N PHE A 29 3.90 -21.38 4.18
CA PHE A 29 5.35 -21.40 4.42
C PHE A 29 6.07 -20.07 4.22
N TYR A 30 5.57 -19.20 3.33
CA TYR A 30 6.21 -17.93 2.99
C TYR A 30 5.26 -16.78 3.23
N ALA A 31 5.71 -15.81 4.03
CA ALA A 31 4.99 -14.56 4.21
C ALA A 31 5.10 -13.69 2.94
N PRO A 32 4.09 -12.85 2.62
CA PRO A 32 4.15 -11.93 1.48
C PRO A 32 5.42 -11.08 1.46
N ALA A 33 5.92 -10.63 2.62
CA ALA A 33 7.16 -9.87 2.73
C ALA A 33 8.39 -10.60 2.16
N GLN A 34 8.47 -11.92 2.37
CA GLN A 34 9.57 -12.73 1.85
C GLN A 34 9.49 -12.87 0.32
N LEU A 35 8.28 -13.05 -0.21
CA LEU A 35 8.05 -13.15 -1.65
C LEU A 35 8.35 -11.84 -2.36
N VAL A 36 7.93 -10.72 -1.78
CA VAL A 36 8.21 -9.37 -2.30
C VAL A 36 9.70 -9.08 -2.27
N ARG A 37 10.39 -9.45 -1.19
CA ARG A 37 11.85 -9.29 -1.09
C ARG A 37 12.57 -10.12 -2.16
N ASP A 38 12.25 -11.40 -2.29
CA ASP A 38 12.84 -12.28 -3.32
C ASP A 38 12.59 -11.72 -4.73
N ALA A 39 11.38 -11.24 -5.01
CA ALA A 39 11.07 -10.63 -6.31
C ALA A 39 11.94 -9.40 -6.59
N ARG A 40 12.11 -8.51 -5.61
CA ARG A 40 12.95 -7.30 -5.74
C ARG A 40 14.43 -7.63 -5.89
N GLU A 41 14.94 -8.63 -5.17
CA GLU A 41 16.31 -9.13 -5.30
C GLU A 41 16.58 -9.72 -6.70
N HIS A 42 15.54 -10.20 -7.40
CA HIS A 42 15.58 -10.66 -8.78
C HIS A 42 15.20 -9.59 -9.82
N GLY A 43 15.23 -8.31 -9.43
CA GLY A 43 15.03 -7.18 -10.36
C GLY A 43 13.56 -6.88 -10.71
N VAL A 44 12.59 -7.45 -10.01
CA VAL A 44 11.17 -7.13 -10.22
C VAL A 44 10.84 -5.80 -9.52
N ASP A 45 10.31 -4.84 -10.28
CA ASP A 45 9.72 -3.63 -9.72
C ASP A 45 8.41 -3.99 -9.00
N VAL A 46 8.34 -3.69 -7.69
CA VAL A 46 7.14 -3.91 -6.87
C VAL A 46 6.63 -2.57 -6.39
N ARG A 47 5.41 -2.24 -6.80
CA ARG A 47 4.76 -0.96 -6.57
C ARG A 47 3.79 -1.04 -5.39
N PRO A 48 3.70 0.02 -4.57
CA PRO A 48 2.83 0.05 -3.40
C PRO A 48 1.34 -0.04 -3.78
N ILE A 49 0.51 -0.26 -2.78
CA ILE A 49 -0.94 -0.16 -2.92
C ILE A 49 -1.28 1.30 -3.26
N ASP A 50 -2.23 1.50 -4.20
CA ASP A 50 -2.64 2.83 -4.61
C ASP A 50 -4.12 2.85 -4.98
N VAL A 51 -4.86 3.83 -4.46
CA VAL A 51 -6.30 3.95 -4.63
C VAL A 51 -6.72 4.13 -6.09
N ASN A 52 -5.87 4.75 -6.89
CA ASN A 52 -6.13 4.99 -8.31
C ASN A 52 -5.67 3.85 -9.22
N ARG A 53 -4.92 2.85 -8.70
CA ARG A 53 -4.30 1.82 -9.53
C ARG A 53 -4.59 0.39 -9.07
N SER A 54 -4.58 0.14 -7.77
CA SER A 54 -4.72 -1.22 -7.23
C SER A 54 -6.12 -1.79 -7.39
N GLY A 55 -6.19 -3.10 -7.56
CA GLY A 55 -7.38 -3.93 -7.41
C GLY A 55 -7.35 -4.67 -6.07
N TRP A 56 -8.33 -5.58 -5.86
CA TRP A 56 -8.31 -6.47 -4.71
C TRP A 56 -7.07 -7.35 -4.72
N ASP A 57 -6.84 -8.08 -5.81
CA ASP A 57 -5.66 -8.90 -6.02
C ASP A 57 -4.47 -8.06 -6.49
N HIS A 58 -3.27 -8.63 -6.36
CA HIS A 58 -2.07 -8.07 -6.94
C HIS A 58 -2.17 -8.10 -8.47
N GLY A 59 -1.68 -7.07 -9.13
CA GLY A 59 -1.75 -6.92 -10.58
C GLY A 59 -0.38 -6.79 -11.23
N ILE A 60 -0.36 -6.94 -12.55
CA ILE A 60 0.81 -6.65 -13.38
C ILE A 60 0.59 -5.32 -14.08
N GLU A 61 1.57 -4.44 -13.98
CA GLU A 61 1.64 -3.17 -14.73
C GLU A 61 2.85 -3.18 -15.67
N ARG A 62 2.78 -2.40 -16.74
CA ARG A 62 3.96 -2.12 -17.56
C ARG A 62 4.66 -0.87 -17.07
N GLY A 63 5.98 -0.97 -16.89
CA GLY A 63 6.84 0.18 -16.65
C GLY A 63 7.01 1.02 -17.91
N VAL A 64 7.64 2.20 -17.76
CA VAL A 64 7.94 3.12 -18.87
C VAL A 64 8.90 2.47 -19.87
N ASP A 65 9.78 1.63 -19.40
CA ASP A 65 10.74 0.82 -20.18
C ASP A 65 10.13 -0.45 -20.80
N GLY A 66 8.84 -0.69 -20.61
CA GLY A 66 8.14 -1.89 -21.06
C GLY A 66 8.32 -3.10 -20.12
N ALA A 67 9.15 -3.02 -19.09
CA ALA A 67 9.32 -4.07 -18.09
C ALA A 67 8.04 -4.28 -17.30
N LEU A 68 7.83 -5.51 -16.81
CA LEU A 68 6.67 -5.84 -15.99
C LEU A 68 6.95 -5.53 -14.52
N ALA A 69 6.04 -4.80 -13.91
CA ALA A 69 6.02 -4.49 -12.49
C ALA A 69 4.84 -5.17 -11.79
N VAL A 70 5.01 -5.51 -10.52
CA VAL A 70 3.92 -6.03 -9.66
C VAL A 70 3.31 -4.88 -8.88
N ARG A 71 2.00 -4.63 -9.06
CA ARG A 71 1.23 -3.70 -8.20
C ARG A 71 0.61 -4.47 -7.05
N LEU A 72 0.88 -4.05 -5.82
CA LEU A 72 0.28 -4.65 -4.64
C LEU A 72 -1.23 -4.33 -4.58
N GLY A 73 -2.02 -5.33 -4.20
CA GLY A 73 -3.47 -5.25 -4.11
C GLY A 73 -3.97 -4.93 -2.71
N PHE A 74 -5.21 -4.43 -2.61
CA PHE A 74 -5.83 -4.05 -1.34
C PHE A 74 -6.02 -5.21 -0.36
N ARG A 75 -5.99 -6.47 -0.83
CA ARG A 75 -6.06 -7.67 0.03
C ARG A 75 -4.96 -7.75 1.07
N LEU A 76 -3.85 -7.02 0.89
CA LEU A 76 -2.76 -6.92 1.86
C LEU A 76 -3.11 -6.07 3.08
N ILE A 77 -4.03 -5.14 2.95
CA ILE A 77 -4.41 -4.25 4.06
C ILE A 77 -5.24 -5.05 5.06
N ASP A 78 -4.72 -5.20 6.27
CA ASP A 78 -5.40 -5.95 7.32
C ASP A 78 -6.76 -5.33 7.66
N GLY A 79 -7.80 -6.15 7.63
CA GLY A 79 -9.18 -5.70 7.91
C GLY A 79 -9.87 -4.92 6.78
N PHE A 80 -9.23 -4.75 5.60
CA PHE A 80 -9.89 -4.16 4.43
C PHE A 80 -10.86 -5.17 3.80
N ARG A 81 -11.96 -4.69 3.23
CA ARG A 81 -13.02 -5.56 2.68
C ARG A 81 -13.08 -5.46 1.17
N GLN A 82 -13.26 -6.60 0.51
CA GLN A 82 -13.41 -6.65 -0.95
C GLN A 82 -14.57 -5.79 -1.46
N ALA A 83 -15.70 -5.76 -0.75
CA ALA A 83 -16.84 -4.92 -1.12
C ALA A 83 -16.49 -3.42 -1.22
N TRP A 84 -15.53 -2.94 -0.42
CA TRP A 84 -15.04 -1.55 -0.54
C TRP A 84 -14.19 -1.36 -1.80
N VAL A 85 -13.41 -2.37 -2.17
CA VAL A 85 -12.62 -2.32 -3.41
C VAL A 85 -13.53 -2.31 -4.63
N ASP A 86 -14.60 -3.08 -4.61
CA ASP A 86 -15.59 -3.10 -5.70
C ASP A 86 -16.21 -1.72 -5.91
N THR A 87 -16.53 -1.01 -4.81
CA THR A 87 -17.04 0.38 -4.89
C THR A 87 -15.97 1.37 -5.36
N ILE A 88 -14.71 1.25 -4.89
CA ILE A 88 -13.58 2.07 -5.35
C ILE A 88 -13.36 1.86 -6.85
N THR A 89 -13.31 0.60 -7.30
CA THR A 89 -13.06 0.26 -8.70
C THR A 89 -14.19 0.75 -9.61
N GLY A 90 -15.45 0.60 -9.17
CA GLY A 90 -16.62 1.12 -9.88
C GLY A 90 -16.62 2.64 -10.00
N ALA A 91 -16.29 3.35 -8.91
CA ALA A 91 -16.21 4.81 -8.92
C ALA A 91 -15.04 5.32 -9.78
N ARG A 92 -13.89 4.63 -9.73
CA ARG A 92 -12.70 4.94 -10.52
C ARG A 92 -12.91 4.78 -12.03
N ALA A 93 -13.88 4.00 -12.48
CA ALA A 93 -14.21 3.87 -13.90
C ALA A 93 -14.67 5.18 -14.54
N VAL A 94 -15.14 6.14 -13.75
CA VAL A 94 -15.51 7.50 -14.20
C VAL A 94 -14.28 8.40 -14.35
N GLY A 95 -13.24 8.16 -13.56
CA GLY A 95 -11.98 8.90 -13.56
C GLY A 95 -11.17 8.68 -12.28
N PRO A 96 -9.89 9.06 -12.27
CA PRO A 96 -9.05 8.95 -11.09
C PRO A 96 -9.55 9.90 -9.98
N PHE A 97 -9.38 9.49 -8.73
CA PHE A 97 -9.64 10.36 -7.59
C PHE A 97 -8.53 11.40 -7.45
N THR A 98 -8.92 12.62 -7.09
CA THR A 98 -8.01 13.76 -6.88
C THR A 98 -8.03 14.25 -5.43
N SER A 99 -8.97 13.78 -4.60
CA SER A 99 -9.05 14.11 -3.17
C SER A 99 -9.70 12.99 -2.37
N ILE A 100 -9.44 12.98 -1.06
CA ILE A 100 -10.05 12.03 -0.11
C ILE A 100 -11.58 12.25 -0.05
N GLU A 101 -12.03 13.48 -0.12
CA GLU A 101 -13.45 13.81 -0.11
C GLU A 101 -14.16 13.22 -1.33
N GLN A 102 -13.57 13.40 -2.53
CA GLN A 102 -14.09 12.80 -3.76
C GLN A 102 -14.15 11.28 -3.66
N LEU A 103 -13.08 10.64 -3.17
CA LEU A 103 -13.02 9.20 -2.94
C LEU A 103 -14.13 8.73 -1.98
N ALA A 104 -14.25 9.40 -0.82
CA ALA A 104 -15.24 9.06 0.19
C ALA A 104 -16.67 9.13 -0.36
N ARG A 105 -16.98 10.19 -1.11
CA ARG A 105 -18.31 10.42 -1.69
C ARG A 105 -18.58 9.46 -2.85
N ALA A 106 -17.67 9.34 -3.82
CA ALA A 106 -17.89 8.55 -5.02
C ALA A 106 -17.96 7.05 -4.72
N ALA A 107 -17.08 6.53 -3.88
CA ALA A 107 -17.05 5.13 -3.49
C ALA A 107 -17.90 4.81 -2.24
N ARG A 108 -18.54 5.80 -1.62
CA ARG A 108 -19.35 5.68 -0.41
C ARG A 108 -18.65 4.92 0.71
N LEU A 109 -17.37 5.25 0.92
CA LEU A 109 -16.56 4.54 1.89
C LEU A 109 -16.88 4.98 3.33
N PRO A 110 -16.96 4.04 4.28
CA PRO A 110 -17.06 4.38 5.68
C PRO A 110 -15.72 4.97 6.18
N PRO A 111 -15.72 5.80 7.26
CA PRO A 111 -14.51 6.40 7.81
C PRO A 111 -13.41 5.39 8.15
N ARG A 112 -13.80 4.17 8.57
CA ARG A 112 -12.87 3.07 8.83
C ARG A 112 -12.10 2.67 7.59
N ALA A 113 -12.75 2.60 6.42
CA ALA A 113 -12.08 2.22 5.18
C ALA A 113 -11.07 3.30 4.75
N LEU A 114 -11.46 4.58 4.84
CA LEU A 114 -10.57 5.71 4.54
C LEU A 114 -9.35 5.72 5.45
N ARG A 115 -9.54 5.48 6.75
CA ARG A 115 -8.43 5.38 7.70
C ARG A 115 -7.48 4.25 7.34
N LEU A 116 -7.98 3.05 7.03
CA LEU A 116 -7.14 1.92 6.63
C LEU A 116 -6.35 2.20 5.34
N LEU A 117 -6.93 2.94 4.39
CA LEU A 117 -6.22 3.39 3.19
C LEU A 117 -5.08 4.37 3.52
N ALA A 118 -5.33 5.31 4.43
CA ALA A 118 -4.32 6.26 4.87
C ALA A 118 -3.21 5.58 5.70
N ASP A 119 -3.58 4.69 6.64
CA ASP A 119 -2.62 3.89 7.42
C ASP A 119 -1.73 3.01 6.51
N ALA A 120 -2.28 2.49 5.41
CA ALA A 120 -1.56 1.68 4.42
C ALA A 120 -0.80 2.50 3.37
N ASP A 121 -0.76 3.83 3.49
CA ASP A 121 -0.11 4.75 2.54
C ASP A 121 -0.62 4.59 1.09
N ALA A 122 -1.91 4.21 0.94
CA ALA A 122 -2.52 3.91 -0.35
C ALA A 122 -3.06 5.16 -1.08
N LEU A 123 -2.79 6.36 -0.57
CA LEU A 123 -3.30 7.65 -1.07
C LEU A 123 -2.22 8.52 -1.71
N GLN A 124 -1.04 7.95 -2.00
CA GLN A 124 0.10 8.68 -2.58
C GLN A 124 -0.23 9.34 -3.94
N SER A 125 -1.11 8.73 -4.73
CA SER A 125 -1.54 9.32 -6.01
C SER A 125 -2.45 10.55 -5.86
N LEU A 126 -2.80 10.92 -4.62
CA LEU A 126 -3.49 12.18 -4.29
C LEU A 126 -2.50 13.27 -3.83
N ASP A 127 -1.18 13.03 -4.00
CA ASP A 127 -0.09 13.90 -3.52
C ASP A 127 -0.13 14.15 -2.00
N LEU A 128 -0.64 13.17 -1.24
CA LEU A 128 -0.73 13.22 0.22
C LEU A 128 0.24 12.21 0.84
N GLY A 129 1.10 12.70 1.73
CA GLY A 129 1.86 11.83 2.63
C GLY A 129 0.95 11.15 3.66
N ARG A 130 1.41 10.03 4.25
CA ARG A 130 0.59 9.23 5.20
C ARG A 130 0.01 10.08 6.33
N ARG A 131 0.80 10.96 6.94
CA ARG A 131 0.34 11.81 8.07
C ARG A 131 -0.69 12.82 7.64
N GLU A 132 -0.50 13.44 6.48
CA GLU A 132 -1.45 14.36 5.87
C GLU A 132 -2.75 13.66 5.49
N ALA A 133 -2.65 12.47 4.88
CA ALA A 133 -3.80 11.65 4.55
C ALA A 133 -4.62 11.27 5.80
N LEU A 134 -3.96 10.88 6.89
CA LEU A 134 -4.62 10.59 8.17
C LEU A 134 -5.31 11.81 8.76
N TRP A 135 -4.71 12.98 8.62
CA TRP A 135 -5.31 14.25 9.05
C TRP A 135 -6.55 14.59 8.22
N GLU A 136 -6.43 14.54 6.91
CA GLU A 136 -7.54 14.78 5.97
C GLU A 136 -8.71 13.82 6.20
N VAL A 137 -8.43 12.52 6.40
CA VAL A 137 -9.46 11.51 6.71
C VAL A 137 -10.22 11.84 7.98
N ARG A 138 -9.57 12.36 9.02
CA ARG A 138 -10.24 12.76 10.27
C ARG A 138 -11.18 13.95 10.07
N ARG A 139 -10.88 14.82 9.12
CA ARG A 139 -11.68 16.00 8.77
C ARG A 139 -12.80 15.68 7.78
N THR A 140 -12.70 14.57 7.06
CA THR A 140 -13.70 14.16 6.07
C THR A 140 -14.97 13.71 6.80
N PRO A 141 -16.13 14.36 6.59
CA PRO A 141 -17.37 14.00 7.26
C PRO A 141 -17.78 12.55 6.94
N ALA A 142 -18.32 11.84 7.92
CA ALA A 142 -18.86 10.49 7.77
C ALA A 142 -20.22 10.51 7.03
N GLY A 143 -20.21 10.80 5.74
CA GLY A 143 -21.40 10.89 4.89
C GLY A 143 -21.83 12.33 4.62
N SER A 144 -22.47 12.56 3.46
CA SER A 144 -23.11 13.82 3.19
C SER A 144 -24.32 13.94 4.11
N LEU A 145 -24.36 14.99 4.93
CA LEU A 145 -25.60 15.34 5.61
C LEU A 145 -26.58 15.82 4.53
N PRO A 146 -27.80 15.25 4.43
CA PRO A 146 -28.74 15.55 3.34
C PRO A 146 -29.04 17.05 3.18
N LEU A 147 -28.88 17.83 4.25
CA LEU A 147 -29.07 19.26 4.26
C LEU A 147 -27.99 20.02 3.47
N PHE A 148 -26.79 19.45 3.35
CA PHE A 148 -25.63 20.07 2.71
C PHE A 148 -25.34 19.50 1.31
N ASP A 149 -26.08 18.49 0.84
CA ASP A 149 -25.94 17.93 -0.51
C ASP A 149 -26.18 18.96 -1.63
N HIS A 150 -26.91 20.02 -1.34
CA HIS A 150 -27.20 21.12 -2.26
C HIS A 150 -26.32 22.35 -2.04
N ALA A 151 -25.69 22.48 -0.89
CA ALA A 151 -24.75 23.54 -0.63
C ALA A 151 -23.35 23.04 -1.03
N ALA A 152 -22.83 23.53 -2.14
CA ALA A 152 -21.41 23.42 -2.48
C ALA A 152 -20.52 24.24 -1.50
N ALA A 153 -21.01 24.45 -0.27
CA ALA A 153 -20.32 25.16 0.77
C ALA A 153 -19.19 24.26 1.31
N ARG A 154 -17.96 24.61 1.02
CA ARG A 154 -16.80 24.19 1.80
C ARG A 154 -16.99 24.72 3.22
N GLU A 155 -17.64 23.93 4.07
CA GLU A 155 -17.72 24.22 5.51
C GLU A 155 -16.40 23.94 6.24
N LEU A 156 -15.42 23.41 5.55
CA LEU A 156 -14.05 23.38 6.03
C LEU A 156 -13.51 24.78 5.77
N GLY A 157 -13.55 25.65 6.81
CA GLY A 157 -12.88 26.95 6.75
C GLY A 157 -11.45 26.75 6.20
N GLU A 158 -10.90 27.78 5.55
CA GLU A 158 -9.49 27.83 5.16
C GLU A 158 -8.64 27.74 6.44
N GLU A 159 -8.49 26.52 6.98
CA GLU A 159 -7.49 26.30 8.00
C GLU A 159 -6.13 26.39 7.36
N THR A 160 -5.29 27.20 7.97
CA THR A 160 -3.88 27.32 7.62
C THR A 160 -3.29 25.92 7.51
N ASP A 161 -2.61 25.64 6.40
CA ASP A 161 -1.86 24.40 6.16
C ASP A 161 -1.05 24.07 7.42
N ALA A 162 -1.41 22.98 8.10
CA ALA A 162 -0.85 22.62 9.38
C ALA A 162 0.63 22.20 9.29
N ARG A 163 1.20 22.10 8.06
CA ARG A 163 2.59 21.71 7.76
C ARG A 163 3.07 20.62 8.70
N LEU A 164 2.33 19.51 8.74
CA LEU A 164 2.68 18.39 9.59
C LEU A 164 4.06 17.87 9.17
N PRO A 165 5.02 17.72 10.11
CA PRO A 165 6.31 17.14 9.78
C PRO A 165 6.09 15.74 9.21
N ALA A 166 6.83 15.38 8.13
CA ALA A 166 6.79 14.04 7.58
C ALA A 166 7.12 12.99 8.66
N LEU A 167 6.58 11.79 8.51
CA LEU A 167 6.98 10.66 9.33
C LEU A 167 8.46 10.34 9.08
N ASP A 168 9.19 9.93 10.10
CA ASP A 168 10.52 9.41 9.88
C ASP A 168 10.46 8.01 9.22
N GLN A 169 11.56 7.57 8.65
CA GLN A 169 11.59 6.30 7.92
C GLN A 169 11.31 5.09 8.82
N TRP A 170 11.67 5.16 10.10
CA TRP A 170 11.37 4.11 11.08
C TRP A 170 9.87 4.03 11.35
N GLU A 171 9.21 5.16 11.57
CA GLU A 171 7.77 5.24 11.77
C GLU A 171 7.02 4.71 10.54
N GLU A 172 7.47 5.09 9.32
CA GLU A 172 6.91 4.61 8.06
C GLU A 172 6.98 3.08 7.94
N VAL A 173 8.18 2.50 8.15
CA VAL A 173 8.38 1.06 8.06
C VAL A 173 7.60 0.32 9.14
N THR A 174 7.57 0.83 10.36
CA THR A 174 6.82 0.22 11.47
C THR A 174 5.33 0.20 11.16
N THR A 175 4.77 1.29 10.67
CA THR A 175 3.36 1.38 10.29
C THR A 175 3.03 0.45 9.11
N ASP A 176 3.91 0.34 8.11
CA ASP A 176 3.76 -0.61 7.01
C ASP A 176 3.62 -2.06 7.53
N TYR A 177 4.51 -2.46 8.47
CA TYR A 177 4.43 -3.82 9.05
C TYR A 177 3.17 -4.04 9.88
N GLN A 178 2.64 -3.00 10.54
CA GLN A 178 1.38 -3.09 11.29
C GLN A 178 0.16 -3.22 10.37
N THR A 179 0.18 -2.58 9.21
CA THR A 179 -0.98 -2.47 8.30
C THR A 179 -1.00 -3.51 7.21
N THR A 180 0.16 -3.80 6.59
CA THR A 180 0.27 -4.68 5.42
C THR A 180 1.23 -5.85 5.65
N ARG A 181 1.89 -5.91 6.80
CA ARG A 181 2.88 -6.92 7.21
C ARG A 181 4.12 -6.97 6.31
N LEU A 182 4.34 -5.95 5.51
CA LEU A 182 5.53 -5.76 4.69
C LEU A 182 5.78 -4.27 4.47
N SER A 183 7.03 -3.90 4.17
CA SER A 183 7.37 -2.55 3.73
C SER A 183 8.22 -2.60 2.46
N LEU A 184 7.94 -1.68 1.55
CA LEU A 184 8.78 -1.43 0.37
C LEU A 184 9.87 -0.38 0.65
N LYS A 185 9.79 0.32 1.80
CA LYS A 185 10.66 1.44 2.19
C LYS A 185 11.91 0.98 2.94
N GLY A 186 11.85 -0.17 3.60
CA GLY A 186 12.99 -0.71 4.35
C GLY A 186 12.61 -1.93 5.21
N HIS A 187 13.60 -2.42 5.95
CA HIS A 187 13.43 -3.53 6.90
C HIS A 187 13.68 -3.03 8.33
N PRO A 188 12.90 -3.41 9.34
CA PRO A 188 13.06 -2.94 10.73
C PRO A 188 14.49 -3.12 11.27
N MET A 189 15.14 -4.24 10.93
CA MET A 189 16.52 -4.52 11.34
C MET A 189 17.54 -3.54 10.77
N GLN A 190 17.23 -2.79 9.71
CA GLN A 190 18.11 -1.75 9.18
C GLN A 190 18.36 -0.64 10.22
N PHE A 191 17.32 -0.30 10.98
CA PHE A 191 17.37 0.74 12.02
C PHE A 191 17.91 0.21 13.35
N LEU A 192 17.64 -1.05 13.69
CA LEU A 192 18.05 -1.67 14.94
C LEU A 192 19.50 -2.17 14.89
N ARG A 193 20.06 -2.37 13.71
CA ARG A 193 21.40 -2.92 13.53
C ARG A 193 22.51 -2.15 14.26
N PRO A 194 22.58 -0.79 14.19
CA PRO A 194 23.59 -0.04 14.90
C PRO A 194 23.53 -0.23 16.41
N MET A 195 22.33 -0.29 16.98
CA MET A 195 22.10 -0.52 18.40
C MET A 195 22.60 -1.92 18.82
N PHE A 196 22.22 -2.96 18.08
CA PHE A 196 22.68 -4.31 18.35
C PHE A 196 24.19 -4.48 18.18
N GLN A 197 24.79 -3.82 17.21
CA GLN A 197 26.24 -3.81 17.04
C GLN A 197 26.96 -3.16 18.23
N ALA A 198 26.40 -2.06 18.78
CA ALA A 198 26.95 -1.41 19.97
C ALA A 198 26.87 -2.33 21.23
N GLU A 199 25.86 -3.21 21.28
CA GLU A 199 25.70 -4.24 22.31
C GLU A 199 26.52 -5.53 22.05
N GLY A 200 27.35 -5.56 21.00
CA GLY A 200 28.19 -6.70 20.66
C GLY A 200 27.46 -7.84 19.91
N VAL A 201 26.23 -7.63 19.48
CA VAL A 201 25.49 -8.64 18.68
C VAL A 201 25.97 -8.62 17.24
N LEU A 202 26.61 -9.69 16.81
CA LEU A 202 27.15 -9.86 15.46
C LEU A 202 26.04 -10.31 14.49
N SER A 203 26.15 -9.92 13.24
CA SER A 203 25.31 -10.50 12.18
C SER A 203 25.89 -11.84 11.73
N CYS A 204 25.02 -12.75 11.24
CA CYS A 204 25.47 -14.05 10.72
C CYS A 204 26.54 -13.93 9.61
N ALA A 205 26.60 -12.83 8.91
CA ALA A 205 27.65 -12.58 7.91
C ALA A 205 29.05 -12.35 8.52
N HIS A 206 29.14 -12.06 9.82
CA HIS A 206 30.42 -11.83 10.55
C HIS A 206 30.80 -13.01 11.46
N THR A 207 30.05 -14.11 11.42
CA THR A 207 30.30 -15.34 12.21
C THR A 207 30.97 -16.43 11.38
N ASN A 208 31.98 -16.07 10.59
CA ASN A 208 32.87 -17.03 9.94
C ASN A 208 34.07 -17.38 10.83
#